data_bc20e632fe5332589123a36c2707250d
#
_entry.id   bc20e632fe5332589123a36c2707250d
#
_cell.length_a   1.000
_cell.length_b   1.000
_cell.length_c   1.000
_cell.angle_alpha   90.00
_cell.angle_beta   90.00
_cell.angle_gamma   90.00
#
_symmetry.space_group_name_H-M   'P 1'
#
loop_
_entity.id
_entity.type
_entity.pdbx_description
1 polymer ?
#
loop_
_entity_poly.entity_id
_entity_poly.type
_entity_poly.pdbx_seq_one_letter_code
_entity_poly.pdbx_strand_id
1 'polypeptide(L)'
;MTIRPSTPNRKKADVSVRLAEAPSWLPKGLARALAGGSPYRFAFSKAERIVMRRQKWLPPSQWAERYRMVRMSSLPGLWQNVFTPYLVGVMDAARFPGVEVVILCKTPQTGGSEAALNVLAQMIDLSPGPAMVVFPDEITAKENAKDRILPMLQDSRHLRGYLSGAVDDASSIRINLKHMPIYLGWSGSVSRLGNKPIRILVLDELDKYQNPRKEATSESLAEKRTISWKERKFIFKLSTPTTEDGPVWTAYTEEAHARFEYHVICPCCGAAQLMRFDQIRWPEGERDPEKVLAGRLAVYQCEHCGGQWSDADRDRAVRKGFWVEKASGLELFAHLHQHRPVKIGFHLPAWNS
;
A
#
# COMPACT_ATOMS: atom_id res chain seq x y z
N MET A 1 29.05 41.70 -19.55
CA MET A 1 28.22 42.36 -18.52
C MET A 1 27.13 41.37 -18.11
N THR A 2 27.36 40.61 -17.06
CA THR A 2 26.51 39.52 -16.64
C THR A 2 25.71 39.97 -15.41
N ILE A 3 24.43 40.17 -15.59
CA ILE A 3 23.51 40.57 -14.50
C ILE A 3 23.17 39.33 -13.68
N ARG A 4 23.60 39.32 -12.41
CA ARG A 4 23.15 38.32 -11.42
C ARG A 4 21.75 38.69 -10.90
N PRO A 5 20.78 37.78 -10.86
CA PRO A 5 19.50 38.07 -10.23
C PRO A 5 19.67 38.15 -8.70
N SER A 6 19.21 39.26 -8.14
CA SER A 6 19.13 39.49 -6.70
C SER A 6 18.09 38.54 -6.06
N THR A 7 18.53 37.72 -5.10
CA THR A 7 17.64 36.93 -4.25
C THR A 7 16.80 37.84 -3.36
N PRO A 8 15.46 37.68 -3.33
CA PRO A 8 14.62 38.46 -2.44
C PRO A 8 14.91 38.10 -0.98
N ASN A 9 15.21 39.11 -0.20
CA ASN A 9 15.44 39.04 1.23
C ASN A 9 14.16 38.60 1.96
N ARG A 10 14.03 37.29 2.26
CA ARG A 10 12.91 36.78 3.05
C ARG A 10 13.07 37.28 4.49
N LYS A 11 12.30 38.30 4.85
CA LYS A 11 12.10 38.73 6.22
C LYS A 11 11.81 37.51 7.10
N LYS A 12 12.62 37.33 8.15
CA LYS A 12 12.39 36.34 9.20
C LYS A 12 10.97 36.57 9.75
N ALA A 13 10.08 35.62 9.62
CA ALA A 13 8.78 35.68 10.28
C ALA A 13 9.01 35.56 11.79
N ASP A 14 8.96 36.66 12.50
CA ASP A 14 8.91 36.72 13.96
C ASP A 14 7.50 36.28 14.37
N VAL A 15 7.35 35.07 14.83
CA VAL A 15 6.12 34.61 15.49
C VAL A 15 6.23 34.96 16.97
N SER A 16 5.67 36.10 17.34
CA SER A 16 5.47 36.44 18.76
C SER A 16 4.20 35.74 19.26
N VAL A 17 4.34 34.73 20.07
CA VAL A 17 3.21 34.11 20.78
C VAL A 17 2.95 34.98 22.00
N ARG A 18 1.87 35.77 22.02
CA ARG A 18 1.30 36.32 23.26
C ARG A 18 0.60 35.15 23.95
N LEU A 19 1.07 34.79 25.16
CA LEU A 19 0.30 33.93 26.03
C LEU A 19 -1.02 34.63 26.31
N ALA A 20 -2.15 34.07 25.82
CA ALA A 20 -3.46 34.45 26.28
C ALA A 20 -3.53 34.25 27.80
N GLU A 21 -4.49 34.93 28.44
CA GLU A 21 -4.69 34.93 29.90
C GLU A 21 -4.37 33.59 30.59
N ALA A 22 -3.60 33.69 31.69
CA ALA A 22 -3.17 32.49 32.39
C ALA A 22 -4.38 31.62 32.77
N PRO A 23 -4.35 30.31 32.54
CA PRO A 23 -5.47 29.42 32.83
C PRO A 23 -5.88 29.55 34.30
N SER A 24 -7.20 29.51 34.56
CA SER A 24 -7.78 29.69 35.93
C SER A 24 -7.30 28.67 36.97
N TRP A 25 -6.74 27.54 36.52
CA TRP A 25 -6.15 26.51 37.39
C TRP A 25 -4.72 26.81 37.83
N LEU A 26 -4.06 27.85 37.25
CA LEU A 26 -2.67 28.17 37.59
C LEU A 26 -2.58 28.86 38.93
N PRO A 27 -1.67 28.48 39.86
CA PRO A 27 -1.47 29.16 41.11
C PRO A 27 -1.19 30.66 40.90
N LYS A 28 -1.84 31.54 41.68
CA LYS A 28 -1.80 33.00 41.50
C LYS A 28 -0.37 33.60 41.46
N GLY A 29 0.59 32.99 42.19
CA GLY A 29 2.00 33.40 42.15
C GLY A 29 2.67 33.12 40.80
N LEU A 30 2.40 31.98 40.18
CA LEU A 30 2.87 31.61 38.84
C LEU A 30 2.18 32.43 37.75
N ALA A 31 0.90 32.68 37.88
CA ALA A 31 0.12 33.53 36.95
C ALA A 31 0.69 34.97 36.94
N ARG A 32 1.05 35.54 38.09
CA ARG A 32 1.71 36.86 38.18
C ARG A 32 3.10 36.87 37.57
N ALA A 33 3.90 35.82 37.80
CA ALA A 33 5.25 35.72 37.23
C ALA A 33 5.19 35.61 35.68
N LEU A 34 4.20 34.94 35.15
CA LEU A 34 3.98 34.84 33.69
C LEU A 34 3.43 36.14 33.08
N ALA A 35 2.56 36.86 33.80
CA ALA A 35 1.99 38.13 33.34
C ALA A 35 3.02 39.29 33.29
N GLY A 36 4.09 39.24 34.12
CA GLY A 36 5.17 40.22 34.16
C GLY A 36 6.38 39.89 33.28
N GLY A 37 6.36 38.73 32.61
CA GLY A 37 7.49 38.27 31.77
C GLY A 37 7.53 38.96 30.40
N SER A 38 8.73 39.32 29.95
CA SER A 38 8.95 39.68 28.57
C SER A 38 8.51 38.54 27.62
N PRO A 39 7.90 38.84 26.44
CA PRO A 39 7.49 37.79 25.54
C PRO A 39 8.68 36.91 25.15
N TYR A 40 8.59 35.62 25.46
CA TYR A 40 9.63 34.67 25.08
C TYR A 40 9.63 34.51 23.53
N ARG A 41 10.76 34.87 22.92
CA ARG A 41 10.98 34.59 21.50
C ARG A 41 11.55 33.18 21.35
N PHE A 42 10.77 32.26 20.82
CA PHE A 42 11.27 30.94 20.44
C PHE A 42 11.94 31.02 19.07
N ALA A 43 13.28 30.96 19.05
CA ALA A 43 14.03 30.85 17.80
C ALA A 43 14.40 29.39 17.55
N PHE A 44 13.69 28.76 16.63
CA PHE A 44 14.04 27.40 16.24
C PHE A 44 15.22 27.38 15.28
N SER A 45 16.21 26.55 15.55
CA SER A 45 17.31 26.25 14.64
C SER A 45 16.78 25.64 13.32
N LYS A 46 17.62 25.60 12.29
CA LYS A 46 17.26 24.97 11.01
C LYS A 46 16.91 23.49 11.21
N ALA A 47 17.61 22.78 12.08
CA ALA A 47 17.37 21.37 12.40
C ALA A 47 16.02 21.18 13.09
N GLU A 48 15.71 21.99 14.13
CA GLU A 48 14.42 21.94 14.82
C GLU A 48 13.26 22.25 13.90
N ARG A 49 13.40 23.23 13.01
CA ARG A 49 12.37 23.57 12.01
C ARG A 49 12.12 22.42 11.00
N ILE A 50 13.18 21.66 10.67
CA ILE A 50 13.04 20.48 9.80
C ILE A 50 12.26 19.38 10.53
N VAL A 51 12.56 19.12 11.80
CA VAL A 51 11.86 18.13 12.64
C VAL A 51 10.41 18.52 12.88
N MET A 52 10.15 19.81 13.14
CA MET A 52 8.80 20.34 13.37
C MET A 52 8.00 20.54 12.09
N ARG A 53 8.63 20.46 10.93
CA ARG A 53 7.93 20.60 9.64
C ARG A 53 7.03 19.40 9.44
N ARG A 54 5.71 19.63 9.59
CA ARG A 54 4.72 18.59 9.29
C ARG A 54 4.92 18.11 7.87
N GLN A 55 5.36 16.88 7.69
CA GLN A 55 5.44 16.26 6.37
C GLN A 55 4.04 16.26 5.75
N LYS A 56 3.94 16.67 4.49
CA LYS A 56 2.67 16.62 3.79
C LYS A 56 2.27 15.15 3.65
N TRP A 57 1.19 14.77 4.29
CA TRP A 57 0.65 13.42 4.12
C TRP A 57 0.19 13.24 2.67
N LEU A 58 0.61 12.14 2.06
CA LEU A 58 0.20 11.72 0.72
C LEU A 58 -0.37 10.30 0.81
N PRO A 59 -1.50 10.01 0.15
CA PRO A 59 -1.95 8.63 -0.03
C PRO A 59 -0.86 7.79 -0.70
N PRO A 60 -0.79 6.47 -0.44
CA PRO A 60 0.24 5.61 -1.01
C PRO A 60 0.32 5.66 -2.54
N SER A 61 -0.82 5.73 -3.24
CA SER A 61 -0.86 5.85 -4.70
C SER A 61 -0.17 7.13 -5.20
N GLN A 62 -0.47 8.28 -4.60
CA GLN A 62 0.13 9.57 -4.95
C GLN A 62 1.60 9.65 -4.51
N TRP A 63 1.92 9.03 -3.36
CA TRP A 63 3.30 8.92 -2.89
C TRP A 63 4.14 8.11 -3.89
N ALA A 64 3.61 6.99 -4.36
CA ALA A 64 4.28 6.12 -5.32
C ALA A 64 4.52 6.83 -6.65
N GLU A 65 3.53 7.46 -7.26
CA GLU A 65 3.71 8.25 -8.49
C GLU A 65 4.76 9.34 -8.37
N ARG A 66 4.93 9.90 -7.18
CA ARG A 66 5.85 11.01 -6.97
C ARG A 66 7.27 10.58 -6.67
N TYR A 67 7.47 9.42 -6.04
CA TYR A 67 8.76 9.08 -5.46
C TYR A 67 9.25 7.66 -5.77
N ARG A 68 8.38 6.73 -6.16
CA ARG A 68 8.72 5.32 -6.29
C ARG A 68 9.36 5.02 -7.64
N MET A 69 10.63 4.61 -7.61
CA MET A 69 11.32 4.05 -8.78
C MET A 69 11.17 2.52 -8.79
N VAL A 70 10.75 1.96 -9.90
CA VAL A 70 10.67 0.53 -10.17
C VAL A 70 11.74 0.15 -11.18
N ARG A 71 12.64 -0.78 -10.82
CA ARG A 71 13.72 -1.21 -11.69
C ARG A 71 13.37 -2.49 -12.46
N MET A 72 12.92 -3.50 -11.73
CA MET A 72 12.58 -4.82 -12.25
C MET A 72 11.10 -4.89 -12.61
N SER A 73 10.77 -4.44 -13.81
CA SER A 73 9.39 -4.42 -14.32
C SER A 73 9.42 -4.41 -15.84
N SER A 74 8.33 -4.81 -16.47
CA SER A 74 8.09 -4.61 -17.92
C SER A 74 8.08 -3.11 -18.30
N LEU A 75 7.81 -2.24 -17.33
CA LEU A 75 7.80 -0.77 -17.47
C LEU A 75 8.69 -0.16 -16.38
N PRO A 76 10.04 -0.20 -16.54
CA PRO A 76 10.94 0.37 -15.56
C PRO A 76 10.84 1.89 -15.54
N GLY A 77 11.01 2.49 -14.36
CA GLY A 77 10.94 3.92 -14.19
C GLY A 77 10.12 4.36 -12.99
N LEU A 78 9.60 5.57 -13.04
CA LEU A 78 8.72 6.09 -12.00
C LEU A 78 7.36 5.37 -12.05
N TRP A 79 6.86 4.96 -10.88
CA TRP A 79 5.54 4.31 -10.79
C TRP A 79 4.44 5.18 -11.40
N GLN A 80 3.56 4.56 -12.16
CA GLN A 80 2.41 5.23 -12.79
C GLN A 80 1.13 4.44 -12.52
N ASN A 81 0.20 5.04 -11.81
CA ASN A 81 -1.08 4.43 -11.45
C ASN A 81 -1.95 4.05 -12.67
N VAL A 82 -1.73 4.71 -13.81
CA VAL A 82 -2.50 4.47 -15.04
C VAL A 82 -2.34 3.04 -15.59
N PHE A 83 -1.22 2.36 -15.29
CA PHE A 83 -0.98 0.98 -15.73
C PHE A 83 -1.67 -0.06 -14.86
N THR A 84 -1.98 0.29 -13.61
CA THR A 84 -2.64 -0.61 -12.65
C THR A 84 -3.70 0.15 -11.86
N PRO A 85 -4.74 0.69 -12.53
CA PRO A 85 -5.70 1.61 -11.92
C PRO A 85 -6.48 0.98 -10.77
N TYR A 86 -6.72 -0.33 -10.83
CA TYR A 86 -7.36 -1.11 -9.77
C TYR A 86 -6.54 -1.16 -8.46
N LEU A 87 -5.22 -0.96 -8.50
CA LEU A 87 -4.38 -0.95 -7.29
C LEU A 87 -4.43 0.38 -6.54
N VAL A 88 -4.89 1.47 -7.16
CA VAL A 88 -4.99 2.79 -6.53
C VAL A 88 -5.85 2.73 -5.26
N GLY A 89 -7.07 2.21 -5.40
CA GLY A 89 -7.99 2.06 -4.27
C GLY A 89 -7.44 1.13 -3.18
N VAL A 90 -6.81 0.02 -3.56
CA VAL A 90 -6.19 -0.93 -2.62
C VAL A 90 -5.07 -0.27 -1.81
N MET A 91 -4.17 0.45 -2.48
CA MET A 91 -3.06 1.16 -1.83
C MET A 91 -3.57 2.26 -0.88
N ASP A 92 -4.53 3.06 -1.32
CA ASP A 92 -5.01 4.20 -0.53
C ASP A 92 -5.87 3.76 0.65
N ALA A 93 -6.68 2.70 0.47
CA ALA A 93 -7.45 2.10 1.55
C ALA A 93 -6.55 1.50 2.66
N ALA A 94 -5.35 1.02 2.32
CA ALA A 94 -4.37 0.53 3.29
C ALA A 94 -3.95 1.58 4.33
N ARG A 95 -4.14 2.85 4.05
CA ARG A 95 -3.81 3.97 4.95
C ARG A 95 -5.04 4.73 5.44
N PHE A 96 -6.23 4.18 5.18
CA PHE A 96 -7.47 4.74 5.71
C PHE A 96 -7.53 4.53 7.24
N PRO A 97 -7.93 5.55 8.03
CA PRO A 97 -8.01 5.44 9.48
C PRO A 97 -8.91 4.29 9.93
N GLY A 98 -8.39 3.40 10.78
CA GLY A 98 -9.10 2.23 11.30
C GLY A 98 -8.84 0.94 10.52
N VAL A 99 -8.31 0.99 9.31
CA VAL A 99 -7.92 -0.22 8.57
C VAL A 99 -6.60 -0.74 9.11
N GLU A 100 -6.61 -1.98 9.60
CA GLU A 100 -5.43 -2.69 10.10
C GLU A 100 -4.97 -3.83 9.18
N VAL A 101 -5.90 -4.44 8.45
CA VAL A 101 -5.62 -5.58 7.57
C VAL A 101 -6.20 -5.33 6.19
N VAL A 102 -5.35 -5.45 5.17
CA VAL A 102 -5.73 -5.48 3.76
C VAL A 102 -5.45 -6.87 3.21
N ILE A 103 -6.44 -7.46 2.56
CA ILE A 103 -6.35 -8.76 1.90
C ILE A 103 -6.55 -8.52 0.40
N LEU A 104 -5.58 -8.92 -0.41
CA LEU A 104 -5.66 -8.82 -1.87
C LEU A 104 -5.59 -10.22 -2.49
N CYS A 105 -6.75 -10.78 -2.80
CA CYS A 105 -6.90 -11.97 -3.62
C CYS A 105 -6.84 -11.56 -5.10
N LYS A 106 -5.74 -11.90 -5.79
CA LYS A 106 -5.43 -11.40 -7.13
C LYS A 106 -5.00 -12.49 -8.08
N THR A 107 -5.18 -12.25 -9.36
CA THR A 107 -4.53 -13.05 -10.41
C THR A 107 -3.02 -12.73 -10.52
N PRO A 108 -2.20 -13.61 -11.10
CA PRO A 108 -0.78 -13.35 -11.34
C PRO A 108 -0.55 -12.09 -12.20
N GLN A 109 0.64 -11.49 -12.08
CA GLN A 109 1.12 -10.40 -12.95
C GLN A 109 0.33 -9.07 -12.89
N THR A 110 -0.50 -8.87 -11.86
CA THR A 110 -1.31 -7.64 -11.69
C THR A 110 -0.59 -6.50 -10.96
N GLY A 111 0.66 -6.67 -10.59
CA GLY A 111 1.42 -5.66 -9.84
C GLY A 111 1.13 -5.62 -8.33
N GLY A 112 0.41 -6.61 -7.77
CA GLY A 112 0.01 -6.61 -6.36
C GLY A 112 1.18 -6.53 -5.38
N SER A 113 2.27 -7.28 -5.61
CA SER A 113 3.48 -7.21 -4.76
C SER A 113 4.12 -5.82 -4.79
N GLU A 114 4.15 -5.16 -5.96
CA GLU A 114 4.64 -3.77 -6.06
C GLU A 114 3.72 -2.78 -5.34
N ALA A 115 2.40 -2.99 -5.37
CA ALA A 115 1.46 -2.17 -4.60
C ALA A 115 1.70 -2.30 -3.09
N ALA A 116 1.94 -3.52 -2.59
CA ALA A 116 2.30 -3.75 -1.18
C ALA A 116 3.62 -3.06 -0.82
N LEU A 117 4.63 -3.11 -1.70
CA LEU A 117 5.89 -2.39 -1.53
C LEU A 117 5.70 -0.86 -1.59
N ASN A 118 4.78 -0.33 -2.40
CA ASN A 118 4.45 1.09 -2.42
C ASN A 118 3.83 1.56 -1.10
N VAL A 119 2.92 0.75 -0.53
CA VAL A 119 2.35 1.02 0.80
C VAL A 119 3.45 0.97 1.88
N LEU A 120 4.32 -0.05 1.85
CA LEU A 120 5.46 -0.15 2.76
C LEU A 120 6.39 1.06 2.63
N ALA A 121 6.70 1.48 1.41
CA ALA A 121 7.58 2.62 1.13
C ALA A 121 7.00 3.94 1.67
N GLN A 122 5.69 4.17 1.47
CA GLN A 122 4.99 5.31 2.05
C GLN A 122 5.01 5.26 3.59
N MET A 123 4.85 4.07 4.18
CA MET A 123 4.90 3.90 5.63
C MET A 123 6.32 4.12 6.19
N ILE A 124 7.36 3.67 5.50
CA ILE A 124 8.77 3.96 5.86
C ILE A 124 8.99 5.47 5.97
N ASP A 125 8.44 6.23 5.04
CA ASP A 125 8.60 7.68 4.96
C ASP A 125 7.73 8.44 5.97
N LEU A 126 6.44 8.14 6.02
CA LEU A 126 5.44 8.98 6.73
C LEU A 126 4.95 8.42 8.06
N SER A 127 5.14 7.13 8.32
CA SER A 127 4.64 6.45 9.52
C SER A 127 5.51 5.24 9.87
N PRO A 128 6.80 5.47 10.20
CA PRO A 128 7.76 4.38 10.38
C PRO A 128 7.48 3.49 11.59
N GLY A 129 7.93 2.25 11.49
CA GLY A 129 7.91 1.25 12.55
C GLY A 129 8.49 -0.07 12.05
N PRO A 130 8.94 -0.98 12.93
CA PRO A 130 9.55 -2.24 12.52
C PRO A 130 8.68 -2.97 11.52
N ALA A 131 9.24 -3.32 10.36
CA ALA A 131 8.54 -3.99 9.28
C ALA A 131 9.07 -5.41 9.07
N MET A 132 8.20 -6.31 8.61
CA MET A 132 8.57 -7.64 8.15
C MET A 132 7.86 -7.93 6.82
N VAL A 133 8.60 -8.44 5.85
CA VAL A 133 8.05 -8.97 4.61
C VAL A 133 8.33 -10.46 4.59
N VAL A 134 7.29 -11.27 4.43
CA VAL A 134 7.36 -12.73 4.45
C VAL A 134 7.09 -13.28 3.06
N PHE A 135 7.90 -14.24 2.66
CA PHE A 135 7.86 -14.92 1.36
C PHE A 135 7.66 -16.44 1.54
N PRO A 136 7.35 -17.18 0.46
CA PRO A 136 7.18 -18.63 0.53
C PRO A 136 8.41 -19.38 1.05
N ASP A 137 9.60 -18.98 0.62
CA ASP A 137 10.86 -19.66 0.92
C ASP A 137 12.03 -18.69 1.07
N GLU A 138 13.17 -19.20 1.54
CA GLU A 138 14.38 -18.41 1.81
C GLU A 138 15.01 -17.81 0.54
N ILE A 139 14.98 -18.57 -0.56
CA ILE A 139 15.57 -18.12 -1.84
C ILE A 139 14.78 -16.93 -2.35
N THR A 140 13.48 -17.08 -2.45
CA THR A 140 12.54 -16.01 -2.84
C THR A 140 12.66 -14.77 -1.95
N ALA A 141 12.82 -14.95 -0.63
CA ALA A 141 13.01 -13.84 0.30
C ALA A 141 14.30 -13.06 0.01
N LYS A 142 15.42 -13.76 -0.21
CA LYS A 142 16.72 -13.14 -0.50
C LYS A 142 16.76 -12.43 -1.86
N GLU A 143 16.15 -13.03 -2.88
CA GLU A 143 16.02 -12.45 -4.21
C GLU A 143 15.18 -11.17 -4.16
N ASN A 144 14.00 -11.20 -3.55
CA ASN A 144 13.17 -10.01 -3.42
C ASN A 144 13.82 -8.91 -2.57
N ALA A 145 14.60 -9.28 -1.55
CA ALA A 145 15.39 -8.30 -0.80
C ALA A 145 16.37 -7.56 -1.71
N LYS A 146 17.13 -8.29 -2.54
CA LYS A 146 18.18 -7.78 -3.42
C LYS A 146 17.62 -7.06 -4.64
N ASP A 147 16.59 -7.65 -5.28
CA ASP A 147 16.16 -7.21 -6.61
C ASP A 147 15.00 -6.21 -6.56
N ARG A 148 14.25 -6.14 -5.45
CA ARG A 148 13.07 -5.28 -5.30
C ARG A 148 13.15 -4.31 -4.13
N ILE A 149 13.36 -4.81 -2.88
CA ILE A 149 13.27 -3.96 -1.69
C ILE A 149 14.47 -3.02 -1.60
N LEU A 150 15.68 -3.54 -1.76
CA LEU A 150 16.90 -2.70 -1.71
C LEU A 150 16.96 -1.68 -2.85
N PRO A 151 16.69 -2.04 -4.12
CA PRO A 151 16.54 -1.05 -5.19
C PRO A 151 15.45 -0.01 -4.95
N MET A 152 14.30 -0.40 -4.39
CA MET A 152 13.26 0.54 -3.99
C MET A 152 13.81 1.63 -3.06
N LEU A 153 14.61 1.24 -2.07
CA LEU A 153 15.20 2.16 -1.10
C LEU A 153 16.31 3.03 -1.72
N GLN A 154 17.12 2.45 -2.61
CA GLN A 154 18.27 3.11 -3.23
C GLN A 154 17.87 4.09 -4.33
N ASP A 155 16.93 3.69 -5.18
CA ASP A 155 16.54 4.45 -6.37
C ASP A 155 15.46 5.50 -6.09
N SER A 156 14.62 5.26 -5.10
CA SER A 156 13.63 6.26 -4.70
C SER A 156 14.32 7.39 -3.92
N ARG A 157 14.45 8.55 -4.56
CA ARG A 157 15.19 9.71 -4.02
C ARG A 157 14.83 10.05 -2.58
N HIS A 158 13.57 9.86 -2.22
CA HIS A 158 13.05 10.19 -0.90
C HIS A 158 13.49 9.18 0.17
N LEU A 159 13.56 7.88 -0.19
CA LEU A 159 13.93 6.80 0.72
C LEU A 159 15.45 6.65 0.90
N ARG A 160 16.23 7.00 -0.12
CA ARG A 160 17.70 6.88 -0.10
C ARG A 160 18.33 7.55 1.12
N GLY A 161 17.76 8.65 1.58
CA GLY A 161 18.22 9.37 2.77
C GLY A 161 18.11 8.58 4.08
N TYR A 162 17.30 7.52 4.10
CA TYR A 162 17.11 6.67 5.28
C TYR A 162 18.10 5.50 5.36
N LEU A 163 18.82 5.18 4.28
CA LEU A 163 19.90 4.20 4.33
C LEU A 163 21.06 4.74 5.18
N SER A 164 21.63 3.89 6.03
CA SER A 164 22.70 4.28 6.95
C SER A 164 24.05 4.47 6.26
N GLY A 165 24.28 3.79 5.13
CA GLY A 165 25.56 3.78 4.41
C GLY A 165 26.59 2.79 4.96
N ALA A 166 26.32 2.11 6.09
CA ALA A 166 27.17 1.05 6.59
C ALA A 166 26.94 -0.26 5.79
N VAL A 167 28.02 -0.95 5.45
CA VAL A 167 27.97 -2.18 4.61
C VAL A 167 27.14 -3.28 5.28
N ASP A 168 27.19 -3.39 6.61
CA ASP A 168 26.50 -4.43 7.39
C ASP A 168 25.00 -4.14 7.62
N ASP A 169 24.52 -2.94 7.28
CA ASP A 169 23.13 -2.56 7.51
C ASP A 169 22.17 -3.05 6.43
N ALA A 170 22.66 -3.59 5.32
CA ALA A 170 21.83 -4.12 4.25
C ALA A 170 22.20 -5.57 3.94
N SER A 171 21.73 -6.51 4.78
CA SER A 171 21.83 -7.94 4.49
C SER A 171 20.58 -8.44 3.76
N SER A 172 20.69 -9.61 3.11
CA SER A 172 19.54 -10.25 2.42
C SER A 172 18.40 -10.70 3.34
N ILE A 173 18.56 -10.58 4.66
CA ILE A 173 17.58 -11.00 5.67
C ILE A 173 17.18 -9.88 6.63
N ARG A 174 17.87 -8.74 6.56
CA ARG A 174 17.58 -7.57 7.37
C ARG A 174 18.16 -6.32 6.73
N ILE A 175 17.36 -5.28 6.61
CA ILE A 175 17.79 -3.96 6.15
C ILE A 175 17.54 -2.97 7.29
N ASN A 176 18.60 -2.38 7.82
CA ASN A 176 18.51 -1.35 8.86
C ASN A 176 18.43 0.02 8.20
N LEU A 177 17.33 0.69 8.39
CA LEU A 177 17.21 2.11 8.08
C LEU A 177 17.55 2.92 9.34
N LYS A 178 17.90 4.18 9.18
CA LYS A 178 18.24 5.10 10.30
C LYS A 178 17.17 5.15 11.39
N HIS A 179 15.92 4.86 11.07
CA HIS A 179 14.77 5.04 11.97
C HIS A 179 13.90 3.79 12.13
N MET A 180 14.16 2.72 11.37
CA MET A 180 13.44 1.45 11.53
C MET A 180 14.16 0.29 10.82
N PRO A 181 14.03 -0.96 11.30
CA PRO A 181 14.47 -2.14 10.58
C PRO A 181 13.37 -2.68 9.66
N ILE A 182 13.79 -3.31 8.55
CA ILE A 182 12.98 -4.17 7.71
C ILE A 182 13.53 -5.59 7.82
N TYR A 183 12.73 -6.53 8.27
CA TYR A 183 13.08 -7.94 8.37
C TYR A 183 12.53 -8.71 7.19
N LEU A 184 13.32 -9.65 6.66
CA LEU A 184 12.86 -10.61 5.66
C LEU A 184 12.62 -11.94 6.36
N GLY A 185 11.39 -12.45 6.22
CA GLY A 185 10.96 -13.75 6.73
C GLY A 185 10.57 -14.68 5.59
N TRP A 186 10.45 -15.94 5.91
CA TRP A 186 9.89 -16.94 4.98
C TRP A 186 9.11 -18.01 5.73
N SER A 187 8.17 -18.61 5.04
CA SER A 187 7.34 -19.67 5.60
C SER A 187 8.21 -20.87 6.04
N GLY A 188 7.74 -21.63 7.03
CA GLY A 188 8.46 -22.76 7.59
C GLY A 188 9.59 -22.40 8.58
N SER A 189 10.04 -21.15 8.65
CA SER A 189 11.08 -20.71 9.57
C SER A 189 10.52 -20.07 10.82
N VAL A 190 10.18 -20.88 11.81
CA VAL A 190 9.62 -20.43 13.10
C VAL A 190 10.48 -19.38 13.79
N SER A 191 11.81 -19.56 13.78
CA SER A 191 12.76 -18.63 14.40
C SER A 191 12.75 -17.24 13.74
N ARG A 192 12.51 -17.17 12.44
CA ARG A 192 12.41 -15.89 11.71
C ARG A 192 11.09 -15.19 11.98
N LEU A 193 9.99 -15.94 11.98
CA LEU A 193 8.65 -15.41 12.18
C LEU A 193 8.35 -15.09 13.65
N GLY A 194 9.04 -15.76 14.59
CA GLY A 194 8.72 -15.74 16.02
C GLY A 194 9.37 -14.67 16.89
N ASN A 195 10.40 -13.96 16.43
CA ASN A 195 11.40 -13.36 17.35
C ASN A 195 11.33 -11.82 17.53
N LYS A 196 10.52 -11.09 16.76
CA LYS A 196 10.57 -9.62 16.74
C LYS A 196 9.18 -8.99 16.86
N PRO A 197 9.01 -7.93 17.63
CA PRO A 197 7.79 -7.13 17.58
C PRO A 197 7.74 -6.37 16.26
N ILE A 198 6.67 -6.55 15.49
CA ILE A 198 6.49 -5.99 14.14
C ILE A 198 5.26 -5.09 14.13
N ARG A 199 5.40 -3.91 13.53
CA ARG A 199 4.28 -3.00 13.30
C ARG A 199 3.66 -3.16 11.91
N ILE A 200 4.51 -3.37 10.90
CA ILE A 200 4.12 -3.46 9.50
C ILE A 200 4.47 -4.86 9.02
N LEU A 201 3.47 -5.64 8.62
CA LEU A 201 3.62 -7.01 8.14
C LEU A 201 3.08 -7.11 6.73
N VAL A 202 3.90 -7.60 5.80
CA VAL A 202 3.50 -7.96 4.44
C VAL A 202 3.68 -9.45 4.26
N LEU A 203 2.61 -10.16 3.89
CA LEU A 203 2.61 -11.59 3.59
C LEU A 203 2.39 -11.76 2.08
N ASP A 204 3.47 -11.95 1.33
CA ASP A 204 3.43 -12.08 -0.13
C ASP A 204 3.38 -13.54 -0.55
N GLU A 205 2.56 -13.85 -1.54
CA GLU A 205 2.33 -15.20 -2.07
C GLU A 205 1.87 -16.20 -0.99
N LEU A 206 0.91 -15.78 -0.16
CA LEU A 206 0.43 -16.50 1.04
C LEU A 206 0.00 -17.95 0.76
N ASP A 207 -0.62 -18.23 -0.39
CA ASP A 207 -1.06 -19.58 -0.77
C ASP A 207 0.08 -20.56 -1.03
N LYS A 208 1.30 -20.05 -1.20
CA LYS A 208 2.49 -20.88 -1.40
C LYS A 208 3.25 -21.18 -0.10
N TYR A 209 2.72 -20.75 1.06
CA TYR A 209 3.39 -20.94 2.33
C TYR A 209 3.40 -22.40 2.77
N GLN A 210 4.56 -22.82 3.23
CA GLN A 210 4.73 -24.12 3.91
C GLN A 210 4.50 -23.93 5.40
N ASN A 211 3.60 -24.70 5.97
CA ASN A 211 3.31 -24.64 7.41
C ASN A 211 4.17 -25.62 8.20
N PRO A 212 4.70 -25.22 9.37
CA PRO A 212 5.41 -26.11 10.26
C PRO A 212 4.51 -27.26 10.74
N ARG A 213 5.04 -28.48 10.80
CA ARG A 213 4.23 -29.68 11.14
C ARG A 213 3.67 -29.71 12.56
N LYS A 214 4.28 -29.01 13.52
CA LYS A 214 3.98 -29.11 14.96
C LYS A 214 3.63 -27.75 15.61
N GLU A 215 3.44 -26.70 14.83
CA GLU A 215 3.19 -25.35 15.34
C GLU A 215 2.03 -24.69 14.60
N ALA A 216 1.68 -23.49 15.03
CA ALA A 216 0.73 -22.63 14.30
C ALA A 216 1.22 -22.35 12.88
N THR A 217 0.29 -22.00 11.98
CA THR A 217 0.63 -21.65 10.60
C THR A 217 1.66 -20.53 10.55
N SER A 218 2.48 -20.48 9.50
CA SER A 218 3.49 -19.43 9.29
C SER A 218 2.86 -18.03 9.32
N GLU A 219 1.67 -17.88 8.75
CA GLU A 219 0.85 -16.68 8.81
C GLU A 219 0.53 -16.27 10.25
N SER A 220 -0.07 -17.18 11.03
CA SER A 220 -0.44 -16.91 12.43
C SER A 220 0.78 -16.58 13.31
N LEU A 221 1.93 -17.24 13.08
CA LEU A 221 3.18 -16.93 13.79
C LEU A 221 3.65 -15.51 13.51
N ALA A 222 3.60 -15.06 12.25
CA ALA A 222 3.97 -13.71 11.86
C ALA A 222 2.99 -12.66 12.41
N GLU A 223 1.68 -12.91 12.31
CA GLU A 223 0.64 -11.99 12.80
C GLU A 223 0.72 -11.75 14.30
N LYS A 224 1.01 -12.79 15.09
CA LYS A 224 1.21 -12.67 16.55
C LYS A 224 2.30 -11.65 16.91
N ARG A 225 3.24 -11.33 16.02
CA ARG A 225 4.28 -10.31 16.26
C ARG A 225 3.75 -8.89 16.19
N THR A 226 2.55 -8.71 15.65
CA THR A 226 1.95 -7.36 15.55
C THR A 226 1.09 -6.99 16.77
N ILE A 227 0.78 -7.93 17.66
CA ILE A 227 -0.16 -7.73 18.79
C ILE A 227 0.27 -6.57 19.71
N SER A 228 1.57 -6.38 19.96
CA SER A 228 2.07 -5.31 20.83
C SER A 228 1.83 -3.90 20.27
N TRP A 229 1.50 -3.78 18.99
CA TRP A 229 1.23 -2.50 18.32
C TRP A 229 -0.24 -2.10 18.32
N LYS A 230 -1.14 -3.00 18.78
CA LYS A 230 -2.58 -2.75 18.87
C LYS A 230 -3.14 -2.09 17.58
N GLU A 231 -3.89 -1.02 17.71
CA GLU A 231 -4.52 -0.25 16.61
C GLU A 231 -3.52 0.43 15.65
N ARG A 232 -2.22 0.38 15.94
CA ARG A 232 -1.18 0.96 15.08
C ARG A 232 -0.50 -0.05 14.17
N LYS A 233 -0.85 -1.34 14.28
CA LYS A 233 -0.37 -2.39 13.38
C LYS A 233 -0.94 -2.21 11.99
N PHE A 234 -0.25 -2.78 11.02
CA PHE A 234 -0.73 -2.90 9.65
C PHE A 234 -0.27 -4.23 9.06
N ILE A 235 -1.21 -4.96 8.45
CA ILE A 235 -0.96 -6.26 7.82
C ILE A 235 -1.48 -6.21 6.39
N PHE A 236 -0.64 -6.58 5.43
CA PHE A 236 -1.03 -6.73 4.03
C PHE A 236 -0.85 -8.20 3.63
N LYS A 237 -1.95 -8.89 3.38
CA LYS A 237 -2.00 -10.27 2.89
C LYS A 237 -2.27 -10.24 1.39
N LEU A 238 -1.44 -10.92 0.59
CA LEU A 238 -1.71 -11.01 -0.84
C LEU A 238 -1.22 -12.34 -1.41
N SER A 239 -2.00 -12.88 -2.33
CA SER A 239 -1.66 -14.07 -3.10
C SER A 239 -2.54 -14.22 -4.33
N THR A 240 -2.10 -15.07 -5.25
CA THR A 240 -2.97 -15.72 -6.21
C THR A 240 -3.60 -16.93 -5.54
N PRO A 241 -4.94 -17.07 -5.52
CA PRO A 241 -5.57 -18.23 -4.94
C PRO A 241 -5.22 -19.47 -5.74
N THR A 242 -4.88 -20.55 -5.05
CA THR A 242 -4.59 -21.86 -5.68
C THR A 242 -5.79 -22.79 -5.64
N THR A 243 -6.57 -22.70 -4.57
CA THR A 243 -7.79 -23.49 -4.33
C THR A 243 -8.85 -22.63 -3.64
N GLU A 244 -10.10 -23.08 -3.64
CA GLU A 244 -11.22 -22.38 -2.99
C GLU A 244 -11.12 -22.38 -1.46
N ASP A 245 -10.33 -23.27 -0.88
CA ASP A 245 -9.99 -23.36 0.55
C ASP A 245 -8.58 -22.80 0.85
N GLY A 246 -7.95 -22.19 -0.15
CA GLY A 246 -6.63 -21.57 -0.02
C GLY A 246 -6.59 -20.40 0.97
N PRO A 247 -5.43 -20.15 1.61
CA PRO A 247 -5.30 -19.14 2.67
C PRO A 247 -5.79 -17.75 2.28
N VAL A 248 -5.44 -17.25 1.08
CA VAL A 248 -5.86 -15.90 0.66
C VAL A 248 -7.35 -15.83 0.35
N TRP A 249 -7.92 -16.92 -0.21
CA TRP A 249 -9.36 -16.97 -0.49
C TRP A 249 -10.17 -17.04 0.80
N THR A 250 -9.76 -17.89 1.74
CA THR A 250 -10.36 -17.97 3.09
C THR A 250 -10.25 -16.62 3.81
N ALA A 251 -9.09 -15.97 3.77
CA ALA A 251 -8.92 -14.64 4.36
C ALA A 251 -9.88 -13.61 3.73
N TYR A 252 -10.06 -13.64 2.40
CA TYR A 252 -10.99 -12.75 1.70
C TYR A 252 -12.45 -13.05 2.05
N THR A 253 -12.85 -14.34 2.09
CA THR A 253 -14.25 -14.72 2.25
C THR A 253 -14.71 -14.76 3.71
N GLU A 254 -13.84 -15.10 4.65
CA GLU A 254 -14.20 -15.35 6.05
C GLU A 254 -13.63 -14.30 7.03
N GLU A 255 -12.41 -13.79 6.79
CA GLU A 255 -11.81 -12.83 7.73
C GLU A 255 -12.13 -11.37 7.41
N ALA A 256 -12.35 -11.03 6.14
CA ALA A 256 -12.63 -9.65 5.74
C ALA A 256 -14.01 -9.19 6.26
N HIS A 257 -14.02 -8.06 6.97
CA HIS A 257 -15.26 -7.41 7.44
C HIS A 257 -16.00 -6.71 6.30
N ALA A 258 -15.29 -6.28 5.27
CA ALA A 258 -15.83 -5.71 4.04
C ALA A 258 -15.09 -6.29 2.84
N ARG A 259 -15.82 -6.66 1.80
CA ARG A 259 -15.31 -7.32 0.59
C ARG A 259 -15.61 -6.47 -0.62
N PHE A 260 -14.58 -6.12 -1.37
CA PHE A 260 -14.67 -5.24 -2.52
C PHE A 260 -14.43 -5.97 -3.82
N GLU A 261 -15.25 -5.64 -4.83
CA GLU A 261 -15.16 -6.13 -6.21
C GLU A 261 -14.95 -4.93 -7.14
N TYR A 262 -14.15 -5.11 -8.21
CA TYR A 262 -13.79 -4.02 -9.09
C TYR A 262 -14.81 -3.87 -10.22
N HIS A 263 -15.60 -2.81 -10.17
CA HIS A 263 -16.56 -2.44 -11.19
C HIS A 263 -15.92 -1.56 -12.26
N VAL A 264 -16.34 -1.75 -13.49
CA VAL A 264 -15.84 -0.99 -14.64
C VAL A 264 -16.98 -0.23 -15.32
N ILE A 265 -16.63 0.82 -16.07
CA ILE A 265 -17.62 1.63 -16.80
C ILE A 265 -17.66 1.19 -18.24
N CYS A 266 -18.81 0.72 -18.71
CA CYS A 266 -19.00 0.33 -20.10
C CYS A 266 -18.66 1.49 -21.06
N PRO A 267 -17.74 1.31 -22.01
CA PRO A 267 -17.39 2.37 -22.95
C PRO A 267 -18.53 2.69 -23.97
N CYS A 268 -19.52 1.78 -24.12
CA CYS A 268 -20.63 1.97 -25.05
C CYS A 268 -21.81 2.70 -24.41
N CYS A 269 -22.32 2.22 -23.27
CA CYS A 269 -23.53 2.76 -22.62
C CYS A 269 -23.25 3.55 -21.34
N GLY A 270 -22.04 3.56 -20.81
CA GLY A 270 -21.67 4.25 -19.57
C GLY A 270 -22.14 3.56 -18.28
N ALA A 271 -22.80 2.40 -18.36
CA ALA A 271 -23.23 1.67 -17.17
C ALA A 271 -22.05 1.06 -16.42
N ALA A 272 -22.11 1.13 -15.08
CA ALA A 272 -21.17 0.44 -14.21
C ALA A 272 -21.55 -1.04 -14.08
N GLN A 273 -20.56 -1.93 -14.16
CA GLN A 273 -20.79 -3.38 -14.05
C GLN A 273 -19.57 -4.09 -13.47
N LEU A 274 -19.83 -5.21 -12.79
CA LEU A 274 -18.80 -6.16 -12.42
C LEU A 274 -18.47 -7.03 -13.63
N MET A 275 -17.21 -7.11 -14.04
CA MET A 275 -16.82 -8.02 -15.11
C MET A 275 -16.88 -9.48 -14.64
N ARG A 276 -17.46 -10.35 -15.49
CA ARG A 276 -17.64 -11.78 -15.24
C ARG A 276 -17.13 -12.63 -16.41
N PHE A 277 -16.71 -13.84 -16.10
CA PHE A 277 -16.21 -14.77 -17.12
C PHE A 277 -17.29 -15.12 -18.15
N ASP A 278 -18.53 -15.30 -17.71
CA ASP A 278 -19.68 -15.62 -18.57
C ASP A 278 -20.09 -14.50 -19.55
N GLN A 279 -19.48 -13.33 -19.44
CA GLN A 279 -19.61 -12.23 -20.40
C GLN A 279 -18.51 -12.23 -21.49
N ILE A 280 -17.53 -13.15 -21.40
CA ILE A 280 -16.52 -13.31 -22.45
C ILE A 280 -17.11 -14.20 -23.52
N ARG A 281 -17.14 -13.71 -24.77
CA ARG A 281 -17.72 -14.36 -25.92
C ARG A 281 -16.67 -14.60 -27.01
N TRP A 282 -16.80 -15.71 -27.70
CA TRP A 282 -16.03 -16.05 -28.89
C TRP A 282 -16.96 -16.80 -29.87
N PRO A 283 -16.61 -16.99 -31.18
CA PRO A 283 -17.48 -17.62 -32.16
C PRO A 283 -17.97 -19.01 -31.74
N GLU A 284 -19.25 -19.24 -31.86
CA GLU A 284 -19.84 -20.54 -31.58
C GLU A 284 -19.20 -21.63 -32.44
N GLY A 285 -18.79 -22.72 -31.81
CA GLY A 285 -18.15 -23.86 -32.49
C GLY A 285 -16.61 -23.83 -32.47
N GLU A 286 -15.95 -22.70 -32.22
CA GLU A 286 -14.49 -22.69 -32.01
C GLU A 286 -14.18 -23.16 -30.60
N ARG A 287 -13.44 -24.29 -30.50
CA ARG A 287 -13.05 -24.91 -29.20
C ARG A 287 -11.55 -24.91 -28.98
N ASP A 288 -10.79 -24.46 -29.98
CA ASP A 288 -9.35 -24.42 -29.91
C ASP A 288 -8.88 -23.10 -29.27
N PRO A 289 -8.34 -23.11 -28.03
CA PRO A 289 -7.89 -21.91 -27.34
C PRO A 289 -6.78 -21.18 -28.10
N GLU A 290 -5.91 -21.91 -28.85
CA GLU A 290 -4.81 -21.31 -29.61
C GLU A 290 -5.35 -20.50 -30.78
N LYS A 291 -6.39 -21.00 -31.47
CA LYS A 291 -7.04 -20.25 -32.55
C LYS A 291 -7.80 -19.03 -32.04
N VAL A 292 -8.49 -19.14 -30.88
CA VAL A 292 -9.18 -18.03 -30.26
C VAL A 292 -8.16 -16.94 -29.89
N LEU A 293 -7.00 -17.32 -29.31
CA LEU A 293 -5.94 -16.41 -28.94
C LEU A 293 -5.26 -15.77 -30.18
N ALA A 294 -4.83 -16.59 -31.13
CA ALA A 294 -4.13 -16.10 -32.33
C ALA A 294 -5.02 -15.19 -33.21
N GLY A 295 -6.31 -15.52 -33.29
CA GLY A 295 -7.29 -14.71 -34.01
C GLY A 295 -7.84 -13.53 -33.23
N ARG A 296 -7.49 -13.36 -31.93
CA ARG A 296 -8.10 -12.38 -31.02
C ARG A 296 -9.63 -12.41 -31.09
N LEU A 297 -10.19 -13.61 -31.08
CA LEU A 297 -11.63 -13.82 -31.32
C LEU A 297 -12.47 -13.59 -30.06
N ALA A 298 -11.86 -13.59 -28.87
CA ALA A 298 -12.57 -13.36 -27.64
C ALA A 298 -12.86 -11.86 -27.46
N VAL A 299 -14.10 -11.54 -27.14
CA VAL A 299 -14.56 -10.18 -26.81
C VAL A 299 -15.32 -10.19 -25.49
N TYR A 300 -15.28 -9.11 -24.76
CA TYR A 300 -16.16 -8.94 -23.61
C TYR A 300 -17.48 -8.31 -24.05
N GLN A 301 -18.60 -8.87 -23.61
CA GLN A 301 -19.94 -8.37 -23.94
C GLN A 301 -20.56 -7.69 -22.71
N CYS A 302 -20.97 -6.43 -22.86
CA CYS A 302 -21.64 -5.69 -21.79
C CYS A 302 -22.98 -6.34 -21.42
N GLU A 303 -23.21 -6.56 -20.11
CA GLU A 303 -24.47 -7.14 -19.64
C GLU A 303 -25.69 -6.22 -19.78
N HIS A 304 -25.47 -4.89 -19.88
CA HIS A 304 -26.54 -3.91 -19.98
C HIS A 304 -26.97 -3.61 -21.43
N CYS A 305 -26.01 -3.43 -22.34
CA CYS A 305 -26.32 -3.01 -23.71
C CYS A 305 -25.96 -4.03 -24.79
N GLY A 306 -25.34 -5.16 -24.41
CA GLY A 306 -24.88 -6.17 -25.37
C GLY A 306 -23.68 -5.74 -26.25
N GLY A 307 -23.18 -4.51 -26.06
CA GLY A 307 -22.03 -4.00 -26.81
C GLY A 307 -20.77 -4.84 -26.57
N GLN A 308 -20.08 -5.18 -27.64
CA GLN A 308 -18.84 -5.97 -27.61
C GLN A 308 -17.64 -5.03 -27.43
N TRP A 309 -16.70 -5.40 -26.58
CA TRP A 309 -15.50 -4.63 -26.29
C TRP A 309 -14.27 -5.31 -26.88
N SER A 310 -13.48 -4.54 -27.60
CA SER A 310 -12.10 -4.91 -27.91
C SER A 310 -11.22 -4.85 -26.66
N ASP A 311 -9.97 -5.33 -26.72
CA ASP A 311 -9.00 -5.18 -25.64
C ASP A 311 -8.79 -3.69 -25.25
N ALA A 312 -8.73 -2.80 -26.24
CA ALA A 312 -8.60 -1.36 -25.99
C ALA A 312 -9.84 -0.76 -25.30
N ASP A 313 -11.04 -1.28 -25.59
CA ASP A 313 -12.29 -0.88 -24.92
C ASP A 313 -12.29 -1.37 -23.47
N ARG A 314 -11.89 -2.63 -23.25
CA ARG A 314 -11.71 -3.20 -21.91
C ARG A 314 -10.74 -2.38 -21.09
N ASP A 315 -9.58 -2.05 -21.63
CA ASP A 315 -8.57 -1.24 -20.93
C ASP A 315 -9.12 0.15 -20.58
N ARG A 316 -9.91 0.78 -21.45
CA ARG A 316 -10.59 2.05 -21.15
C ARG A 316 -11.62 1.90 -20.05
N ALA A 317 -12.37 0.80 -20.03
CA ALA A 317 -13.34 0.48 -19.00
C ALA A 317 -12.67 0.29 -17.65
N VAL A 318 -11.59 -0.49 -17.60
CA VAL A 318 -10.79 -0.76 -16.40
C VAL A 318 -10.16 0.53 -15.84
N ARG A 319 -9.64 1.41 -16.69
CA ARG A 319 -9.07 2.71 -16.24
C ARG A 319 -10.07 3.62 -15.54
N LYS A 320 -11.36 3.48 -15.85
CA LYS A 320 -12.46 4.23 -15.23
C LYS A 320 -13.15 3.46 -14.11
N GLY A 321 -12.65 2.27 -13.80
CA GLY A 321 -13.24 1.41 -12.78
C GLY A 321 -13.03 1.91 -11.37
N PHE A 322 -13.79 1.35 -10.46
CA PHE A 322 -13.78 1.67 -9.04
C PHE A 322 -14.19 0.45 -8.21
N TRP A 323 -13.80 0.45 -6.94
CA TRP A 323 -14.13 -0.62 -6.01
C TRP A 323 -15.48 -0.39 -5.36
N VAL A 324 -16.30 -1.45 -5.32
CA VAL A 324 -17.63 -1.46 -4.71
C VAL A 324 -17.68 -2.56 -3.66
N GLU A 325 -18.22 -2.24 -2.48
CA GLU A 325 -18.42 -3.24 -1.44
C GLU A 325 -19.60 -4.16 -1.80
N LYS A 326 -19.36 -5.46 -1.70
CA LYS A 326 -20.24 -6.53 -2.23
C LYS A 326 -21.63 -6.56 -1.61
N ALA A 327 -21.76 -6.31 -0.32
CA ALA A 327 -23.03 -6.41 0.41
C ALA A 327 -23.82 -5.09 0.38
N SER A 328 -23.15 -3.96 0.55
CA SER A 328 -23.80 -2.65 0.64
C SER A 328 -23.96 -1.95 -0.72
N GLY A 329 -23.20 -2.35 -1.74
CA GLY A 329 -23.14 -1.65 -3.02
C GLY A 329 -22.48 -0.26 -2.96
N LEU A 330 -21.90 0.13 -1.83
CA LEU A 330 -21.23 1.41 -1.69
C LEU A 330 -19.84 1.40 -2.32
N GLU A 331 -19.45 2.55 -2.87
CA GLU A 331 -18.08 2.78 -3.32
C GLU A 331 -17.12 2.68 -2.12
N LEU A 332 -15.87 2.28 -2.39
CA LEU A 332 -14.84 1.95 -1.40
C LEU A 332 -14.74 2.98 -0.27
N PHE A 333 -14.45 4.24 -0.59
CA PHE A 333 -14.21 5.23 0.45
C PHE A 333 -15.48 5.68 1.15
N ALA A 334 -16.64 5.66 0.46
CA ALA A 334 -17.95 5.90 1.08
C ALA A 334 -18.23 4.81 2.12
N HIS A 335 -18.01 3.54 1.78
CA HIS A 335 -18.15 2.42 2.72
C HIS A 335 -17.19 2.53 3.91
N LEU A 336 -15.90 2.83 3.66
CA LEU A 336 -14.91 2.97 4.73
C LEU A 336 -15.24 4.09 5.71
N HIS A 337 -15.75 5.22 5.21
CA HIS A 337 -16.20 6.33 6.06
C HIS A 337 -17.41 5.96 6.92
N GLN A 338 -18.37 5.26 6.35
CA GLN A 338 -19.63 4.91 7.01
C GLN A 338 -19.47 3.76 8.02
N HIS A 339 -18.77 2.68 7.64
CA HIS A 339 -18.74 1.42 8.40
C HIS A 339 -17.45 1.16 9.16
N ARG A 340 -16.34 1.83 8.81
CA ARG A 340 -15.03 1.74 9.46
C ARG A 340 -14.54 0.30 9.69
N PRO A 341 -14.53 -0.56 8.68
CA PRO A 341 -14.07 -1.93 8.83
C PRO A 341 -12.58 -1.96 9.16
N VAL A 342 -12.19 -2.88 10.05
CA VAL A 342 -10.79 -3.07 10.45
C VAL A 342 -10.04 -3.95 9.45
N LYS A 343 -10.72 -4.94 8.88
CA LYS A 343 -10.19 -5.86 7.88
C LYS A 343 -10.96 -5.71 6.58
N ILE A 344 -10.25 -5.44 5.49
CA ILE A 344 -10.85 -5.24 4.17
C ILE A 344 -10.23 -6.20 3.15
N GLY A 345 -11.07 -6.76 2.30
CA GLY A 345 -10.67 -7.70 1.26
C GLY A 345 -11.00 -7.20 -0.14
N PHE A 346 -10.08 -7.39 -1.06
CA PHE A 346 -10.22 -7.06 -2.48
C PHE A 346 -10.05 -8.33 -3.32
N HIS A 347 -10.95 -8.53 -4.27
CA HIS A 347 -10.83 -9.60 -5.25
C HIS A 347 -10.61 -9.02 -6.64
N LEU A 348 -9.48 -9.36 -7.25
CA LEU A 348 -9.08 -8.91 -8.57
C LEU A 348 -8.93 -10.12 -9.52
N PRO A 349 -9.97 -10.47 -10.28
CA PRO A 349 -9.91 -11.56 -11.25
C PRO A 349 -9.14 -11.18 -12.52
N ALA A 350 -8.80 -12.20 -13.33
CA ALA A 350 -7.91 -12.07 -14.49
C ALA A 350 -8.42 -11.10 -15.57
N TRP A 351 -9.71 -11.01 -15.77
CA TRP A 351 -10.30 -10.16 -16.81
C TRP A 351 -10.27 -8.67 -16.52
N ASN A 352 -9.85 -8.27 -15.32
CA ASN A 352 -9.65 -6.86 -14.94
C ASN A 352 -8.20 -6.38 -15.14
N SER A 353 -7.30 -7.27 -15.59
CA SER A 353 -5.86 -6.97 -15.73
C SER A 353 -5.41 -6.99 -17.19
#